data_7d37725151b564703eb48964d3de0ad6
#
_entry.id   7d37725151b564703eb48964d3de0ad6
#
_cell.length_a   1.000
_cell.length_b   1.000
_cell.length_c   1.000
_cell.angle_alpha   90.00
_cell.angle_beta   90.00
_cell.angle_gamma   90.00
#
_symmetry.space_group_name_H-M   'P 1'
#
loop_
_entity.id
_entity.type
_entity.pdbx_description
1 polymer ?
#
loop_
_entity_poly.entity_id
_entity_poly.type
_entity_poly.pdbx_seq_one_letter_code
_entity_poly.pdbx_strand_id
1 'polypeptide(L)'
;MSFICWGVFQENRLKPRCRQPRAKQNCFVRQLVKFLGLLLAFCWLSQSVKAETLLLKSSKGVPFRLNKVADGLGVPWGMAFIGPEQILLTERNGKIGILDTVSGVITRITGGPKVMHSGQGGLLDVAVPPGYSQRGWIYFSYSKAQQGKGVTTLARAKLKGKRLVTLQDMLITRSASTTGRHFGSRITFDGTGHLFFSVGDRGVRPNGQDLSTHAGSILRLTLDGSVPENNPFVQQKNALPEIWSYGHRNPQGMFYDKKHQRLWSIEHGPRGGDEINLILRGRNYGWPVISYGKEYWGPVQVGEGTEKEGMEKPIKFYVPSIAPGSLIVYSGKAFPAWKGNLFAGALKLTHLNRVEIDNSGKAVAEDRLLEGLGERIRALVESPQGWLYFSTDSGKIFRLRPLVNNP
;
A
#
# COMPACT_ATOMS: atom_id res chain seq x y z
N MET A 1 39.73 -53.67 -10.11
CA MET A 1 41.16 -53.64 -9.81
C MET A 1 41.30 -52.76 -8.57
N SER A 2 41.33 -53.35 -7.37
CA SER A 2 42.51 -53.87 -6.66
C SER A 2 43.36 -52.69 -6.16
N PHE A 3 43.74 -52.48 -4.89
CA PHE A 3 43.91 -53.28 -3.65
C PHE A 3 44.13 -52.23 -2.53
N ILE A 4 43.57 -52.33 -1.26
CA ILE A 4 44.12 -53.03 -0.10
C ILE A 4 45.49 -52.43 0.36
N CYS A 5 45.78 -52.01 1.61
CA CYS A 5 45.77 -52.62 2.93
C CYS A 5 46.29 -51.63 3.98
N TRP A 6 45.74 -51.60 5.20
CA TRP A 6 46.10 -52.24 6.45
C TRP A 6 47.34 -51.69 7.23
N GLY A 7 47.14 -51.55 8.54
CA GLY A 7 48.05 -51.68 9.64
C GLY A 7 47.82 -50.70 10.80
N VAL A 8 47.10 -50.95 11.82
CA VAL A 8 47.15 -51.73 13.08
C VAL A 8 48.54 -51.66 13.79
N PHE A 9 48.50 -51.17 15.05
CA PHE A 9 49.11 -51.63 16.28
C PHE A 9 49.05 -50.51 17.33
N GLN A 10 48.29 -50.60 18.42
CA GLN A 10 48.49 -51.21 19.74
C GLN A 10 49.71 -50.71 20.55
N GLU A 11 49.38 -50.21 21.67
CA GLU A 11 49.51 -50.49 23.13
C GLU A 11 50.65 -49.75 23.85
N ASN A 12 50.54 -49.15 24.98
CA ASN A 12 50.40 -49.61 26.35
C ASN A 12 50.62 -48.51 27.40
N ARG A 13 49.71 -48.51 28.36
CA ARG A 13 49.84 -48.29 29.81
C ARG A 13 50.99 -47.44 30.37
N LEU A 14 50.60 -46.52 31.29
CA LEU A 14 50.90 -46.61 32.75
C LEU A 14 50.35 -45.37 33.50
N LYS A 15 49.55 -45.64 34.55
CA LYS A 15 49.22 -44.69 35.64
C LYS A 15 50.43 -44.73 36.66
N PRO A 16 50.67 -43.65 37.46
CA PRO A 16 50.22 -43.67 38.84
C PRO A 16 49.71 -42.36 39.46
N ARG A 17 48.82 -42.57 40.37
CA ARG A 17 48.36 -42.04 41.64
C ARG A 17 48.98 -40.75 42.22
N CYS A 18 47.98 -39.95 42.77
CA CYS A 18 47.89 -39.28 44.07
C CYS A 18 48.58 -37.93 44.32
N ARG A 19 47.77 -36.89 44.57
CA ARG A 19 47.50 -36.33 45.91
C ARG A 19 46.68 -35.01 45.76
N GLN A 20 45.53 -34.97 46.41
CA GLN A 20 44.91 -33.69 46.85
C GLN A 20 45.71 -33.12 48.05
N PRO A 21 45.64 -31.83 48.42
CA PRO A 21 44.42 -31.22 48.86
C PRO A 21 44.31 -29.67 48.69
N ARG A 22 43.08 -29.16 48.94
CA ARG A 22 42.69 -27.83 49.44
C ARG A 22 42.82 -26.61 48.53
N ALA A 23 41.62 -26.12 48.11
CA ALA A 23 41.22 -24.71 48.37
C ALA A 23 39.73 -24.49 48.02
N LYS A 24 38.88 -24.67 49.04
CA LYS A 24 37.52 -24.11 49.04
C LYS A 24 37.65 -22.61 49.42
N GLN A 25 37.71 -21.69 48.45
CA GLN A 25 37.52 -20.24 48.71
C GLN A 25 37.23 -19.39 47.45
N ASN A 26 37.20 -19.93 46.25
CA ASN A 26 36.97 -19.09 45.03
C ASN A 26 35.62 -19.26 44.33
N CYS A 27 34.63 -19.91 44.98
CA CYS A 27 33.33 -20.14 44.30
C CYS A 27 32.34 -18.97 44.47
N PHE A 28 32.46 -18.20 45.54
CA PHE A 28 31.49 -17.09 45.83
C PHE A 28 31.78 -15.85 44.99
N VAL A 29 33.05 -15.54 44.74
CA VAL A 29 33.41 -14.34 43.93
C VAL A 29 33.10 -14.54 42.44
N ARG A 30 33.24 -15.76 41.90
CA ARG A 30 32.90 -16.06 40.51
C ARG A 30 31.38 -16.03 40.20
N GLN A 31 30.51 -16.30 41.19
CA GLN A 31 29.08 -16.19 41.01
C GLN A 31 28.59 -14.73 41.07
N LEU A 32 29.18 -13.88 41.92
CA LEU A 32 28.82 -12.46 41.97
C LEU A 32 29.22 -11.69 40.72
N VAL A 33 30.38 -12.01 40.12
CA VAL A 33 30.80 -11.37 38.84
C VAL A 33 29.95 -11.80 37.67
N LYS A 34 29.43 -13.03 37.63
CA LYS A 34 28.50 -13.49 36.58
C LYS A 34 27.10 -12.85 36.77
N PHE A 35 26.63 -12.59 37.97
CA PHE A 35 25.34 -11.91 38.19
C PHE A 35 25.42 -10.41 37.91
N LEU A 36 26.51 -9.73 38.23
CA LEU A 36 26.72 -8.32 37.82
C LEU A 36 26.88 -8.18 36.30
N GLY A 37 27.55 -9.13 35.66
CA GLY A 37 27.68 -9.12 34.19
C GLY A 37 26.36 -9.34 33.45
N LEU A 38 25.41 -10.14 34.00
CA LEU A 38 24.07 -10.31 33.43
C LEU A 38 23.17 -9.08 33.65
N LEU A 39 23.29 -8.39 34.79
CA LEU A 39 22.54 -7.16 35.05
C LEU A 39 23.01 -5.98 34.19
N LEU A 40 24.31 -5.89 33.87
CA LEU A 40 24.84 -4.88 32.95
C LEU A 40 24.50 -5.18 31.48
N ALA A 41 24.39 -6.45 31.08
CA ALA A 41 23.95 -6.84 29.74
C ALA A 41 22.45 -6.58 29.51
N PHE A 42 21.59 -6.61 30.56
CA PHE A 42 20.17 -6.28 30.44
C PHE A 42 19.89 -4.78 30.40
N CYS A 43 20.77 -3.92 30.94
CA CYS A 43 20.66 -2.45 30.84
C CYS A 43 21.05 -1.88 29.47
N TRP A 44 21.69 -2.67 28.57
CA TRP A 44 22.08 -2.20 27.24
C TRP A 44 21.06 -2.50 26.14
N LEU A 45 19.93 -3.15 26.45
CA LEU A 45 18.89 -3.49 25.48
C LEU A 45 17.69 -2.56 25.44
N SER A 46 17.69 -1.48 26.23
CA SER A 46 16.70 -0.40 26.11
C SER A 46 17.29 0.86 25.48
N GLN A 47 17.96 0.74 24.33
CA GLN A 47 18.03 1.87 23.42
C GLN A 47 16.64 2.05 22.82
N SER A 48 15.82 2.86 23.50
CA SER A 48 14.65 3.46 22.86
C SER A 48 15.16 4.17 21.60
N VAL A 49 14.85 3.62 20.44
CA VAL A 49 15.03 4.32 19.17
C VAL A 49 14.23 5.60 19.31
N LYS A 50 14.90 6.71 19.67
CA LYS A 50 14.27 8.03 19.65
C LYS A 50 13.77 8.21 18.23
N ALA A 51 12.46 8.14 18.04
CA ALA A 51 11.85 8.40 16.76
C ALA A 51 12.29 9.80 16.31
N GLU A 52 13.02 9.85 15.20
CA GLU A 52 13.44 11.11 14.61
C GLU A 52 12.20 11.95 14.31
N THR A 53 12.09 13.10 14.98
CA THR A 53 10.95 14.01 14.86
C THR A 53 11.37 15.26 14.12
N LEU A 54 10.81 15.47 12.93
CA LEU A 54 11.01 16.69 12.17
C LEU A 54 9.85 17.66 12.39
N LEU A 55 10.18 18.92 12.64
CA LEU A 55 9.21 20.03 12.73
C LEU A 55 9.15 20.72 11.37
N LEU A 56 8.00 20.75 10.76
CA LEU A 56 7.80 21.22 9.39
C LEU A 56 6.58 22.16 9.30
N LYS A 57 6.48 22.89 8.21
CA LYS A 57 5.30 23.68 7.87
C LYS A 57 4.91 23.44 6.41
N SER A 58 3.63 23.52 6.09
CA SER A 58 3.14 23.59 4.71
C SER A 58 3.47 24.96 4.11
N SER A 59 3.35 25.11 2.79
CA SER A 59 3.50 26.39 2.09
C SER A 59 2.54 27.47 2.59
N LYS A 60 1.38 27.06 3.14
CA LYS A 60 0.36 27.94 3.76
C LYS A 60 0.57 28.10 5.28
N GLY A 61 1.73 27.74 5.81
CA GLY A 61 2.11 27.98 7.20
C GLY A 61 1.51 27.03 8.25
N VAL A 62 0.79 25.97 7.84
CA VAL A 62 0.24 24.97 8.79
C VAL A 62 1.38 24.15 9.38
N PRO A 63 1.65 24.24 10.70
CA PRO A 63 2.74 23.52 11.34
C PRO A 63 2.36 22.06 11.61
N PHE A 64 3.33 21.15 11.45
CA PHE A 64 3.13 19.72 11.74
C PHE A 64 4.43 19.05 12.17
N ARG A 65 4.29 17.92 12.85
CA ARG A 65 5.38 16.99 13.18
C ARG A 65 5.34 15.80 12.26
N LEU A 66 6.51 15.42 11.75
CA LEU A 66 6.72 14.15 11.04
C LEU A 66 7.51 13.21 11.95
N ASN A 67 6.98 12.01 12.18
CA ASN A 67 7.64 10.96 12.94
C ASN A 67 7.76 9.71 12.10
N LYS A 68 8.93 9.07 12.07
CA LYS A 68 9.07 7.69 11.62
C LYS A 68 8.49 6.76 12.70
N VAL A 69 7.51 5.93 12.34
CA VAL A 69 6.81 5.01 13.24
C VAL A 69 7.41 3.61 13.19
N ALA A 70 7.75 3.15 11.98
CA ALA A 70 8.36 1.85 11.76
C ALA A 70 9.24 1.87 10.52
N ASP A 71 10.15 0.89 10.42
CA ASP A 71 10.99 0.65 9.24
C ASP A 71 11.30 -0.85 9.07
N GLY A 72 12.23 -1.18 8.18
CA GLY A 72 12.64 -2.57 7.93
C GLY A 72 11.61 -3.43 7.20
N LEU A 73 10.60 -2.81 6.57
CA LEU A 73 9.63 -3.49 5.71
C LEU A 73 10.20 -3.65 4.28
N GLY A 74 9.56 -4.49 3.47
CA GLY A 74 9.74 -4.46 2.02
C GLY A 74 9.08 -3.21 1.41
N VAL A 75 8.26 -3.37 0.38
CA VAL A 75 7.41 -2.28 -0.14
C VAL A 75 6.03 -2.38 0.49
N PRO A 76 5.71 -1.57 1.53
CA PRO A 76 4.38 -1.57 2.15
C PRO A 76 3.39 -0.92 1.19
N TRP A 77 2.60 -1.74 0.49
CA TRP A 77 1.79 -1.29 -0.63
C TRP A 77 0.40 -0.79 -0.21
N GLY A 78 -0.24 -1.48 0.71
CA GLY A 78 -1.56 -1.14 1.26
C GLY A 78 -1.54 -1.01 2.77
N MET A 79 -2.37 -0.14 3.31
CA MET A 79 -2.55 0.11 4.75
C MET A 79 -4.01 0.36 5.08
N ALA A 80 -4.51 -0.23 6.17
CA ALA A 80 -5.86 0.02 6.67
C ALA A 80 -5.88 -0.01 8.21
N PHE A 81 -6.52 0.95 8.84
CA PHE A 81 -6.78 0.91 10.28
C PHE A 81 -7.81 -0.18 10.60
N ILE A 82 -7.45 -1.11 11.48
CA ILE A 82 -8.32 -2.19 11.99
C ILE A 82 -8.66 -1.99 13.47
N GLY A 83 -8.16 -0.95 14.06
CA GLY A 83 -8.36 -0.50 15.44
C GLY A 83 -7.78 0.90 15.62
N PRO A 84 -7.98 1.54 16.79
CA PRO A 84 -7.52 2.92 17.02
C PRO A 84 -6.02 3.15 16.80
N GLU A 85 -5.21 2.13 17.12
CA GLU A 85 -3.74 2.18 17.10
C GLU A 85 -3.14 1.04 16.27
N GLN A 86 -3.94 0.35 15.45
CA GLN A 86 -3.50 -0.81 14.68
C GLN A 86 -3.72 -0.60 13.19
N ILE A 87 -2.64 -0.66 12.44
CA ILE A 87 -2.65 -0.65 10.97
C ILE A 87 -2.33 -2.05 10.45
N LEU A 88 -3.27 -2.65 9.74
CA LEU A 88 -3.00 -3.82 8.90
C LEU A 88 -2.31 -3.33 7.63
N LEU A 89 -1.18 -3.94 7.28
CA LEU A 89 -0.39 -3.58 6.12
C LEU A 89 -0.04 -4.81 5.28
N THR A 90 0.08 -4.57 3.98
CA THR A 90 0.55 -5.54 3.00
C THR A 90 1.89 -5.10 2.43
N GLU A 91 2.78 -6.05 2.21
CA GLU A 91 4.03 -5.81 1.49
C GLU A 91 3.96 -6.49 0.12
N ARG A 92 4.43 -5.83 -0.92
CA ARG A 92 4.35 -6.31 -2.30
C ARG A 92 4.92 -7.72 -2.49
N ASN A 93 5.87 -8.15 -1.66
CA ASN A 93 6.45 -9.48 -1.66
C ASN A 93 5.54 -10.58 -1.06
N GLY A 94 4.32 -10.25 -0.64
CA GLY A 94 3.34 -11.20 -0.08
C GLY A 94 3.27 -11.24 1.44
N LYS A 95 4.15 -10.51 2.15
CA LYS A 95 4.08 -10.43 3.62
C LYS A 95 2.92 -9.55 4.07
N ILE A 96 2.37 -9.89 5.24
CA ILE A 96 1.29 -9.15 5.90
C ILE A 96 1.73 -8.89 7.34
N GLY A 97 1.39 -7.71 7.87
CA GLY A 97 1.68 -7.35 9.25
C GLY A 97 0.60 -6.47 9.87
N ILE A 98 0.54 -6.46 11.19
CA ILE A 98 -0.18 -5.47 11.98
C ILE A 98 0.86 -4.62 12.68
N LEU A 99 0.88 -3.33 12.35
CA LEU A 99 1.68 -2.32 13.01
C LEU A 99 0.90 -1.75 14.19
N ASP A 100 1.48 -1.85 15.37
CA ASP A 100 1.08 -1.04 16.53
C ASP A 100 1.68 0.36 16.38
N THR A 101 0.86 1.38 16.28
CA THR A 101 1.29 2.76 15.95
C THR A 101 1.89 3.50 17.15
N VAL A 102 1.79 2.96 18.35
CA VAL A 102 2.37 3.51 19.58
C VAL A 102 3.79 2.98 19.75
N SER A 103 3.95 1.66 19.74
CA SER A 103 5.25 1.01 19.94
C SER A 103 6.11 0.89 18.69
N GLY A 104 5.52 0.99 17.50
CA GLY A 104 6.19 0.74 16.21
C GLY A 104 6.41 -0.75 15.91
N VAL A 105 5.94 -1.65 16.77
CA VAL A 105 6.11 -3.09 16.60
C VAL A 105 5.21 -3.64 15.51
N ILE A 106 5.78 -4.48 14.64
CA ILE A 106 5.04 -5.16 13.57
C ILE A 106 4.87 -6.64 13.90
N THR A 107 3.62 -7.05 14.14
CA THR A 107 3.25 -8.45 14.29
C THR A 107 2.97 -9.07 12.93
N ARG A 108 3.69 -10.13 12.57
CA ARG A 108 3.51 -10.83 11.29
C ARG A 108 2.23 -11.67 11.27
N ILE A 109 1.51 -11.62 10.15
CA ILE A 109 0.25 -12.32 9.91
C ILE A 109 0.49 -13.39 8.84
N THR A 110 -0.02 -14.59 9.06
CA THR A 110 0.05 -15.72 8.13
C THR A 110 -1.28 -15.95 7.40
N GLY A 111 -1.32 -16.84 6.41
CA GLY A 111 -2.55 -17.24 5.70
C GLY A 111 -2.97 -16.28 4.58
N GLY A 112 -2.09 -15.40 4.12
CA GLY A 112 -2.34 -14.53 2.97
C GLY A 112 -2.39 -15.29 1.64
N PRO A 113 -2.82 -14.61 0.55
CA PRO A 113 -2.90 -15.20 -0.78
C PRO A 113 -1.50 -15.54 -1.35
N LYS A 114 -1.46 -16.55 -2.20
CA LYS A 114 -0.26 -16.88 -2.99
C LYS A 114 -0.14 -15.86 -4.14
N VAL A 115 0.89 -15.04 -4.12
CA VAL A 115 1.03 -13.93 -5.07
C VAL A 115 2.08 -14.20 -6.15
N MET A 116 1.87 -13.65 -7.34
CA MET A 116 2.88 -13.56 -8.38
C MET A 116 3.65 -12.24 -8.17
N HIS A 117 4.77 -12.31 -7.45
CA HIS A 117 5.63 -11.15 -7.20
C HIS A 117 6.57 -10.93 -8.38
N SER A 118 6.15 -10.11 -9.34
CA SER A 118 6.94 -9.76 -10.53
C SER A 118 6.61 -8.35 -11.01
N GLY A 119 7.63 -7.55 -11.32
CA GLY A 119 7.46 -6.17 -11.75
C GLY A 119 6.74 -5.32 -10.70
N GLN A 120 5.59 -4.75 -11.07
CA GLN A 120 4.71 -4.00 -10.15
C GLN A 120 3.73 -4.91 -9.39
N GLY A 121 3.63 -6.18 -9.75
CA GLY A 121 2.72 -7.15 -9.14
C GLY A 121 3.22 -7.70 -7.79
N GLY A 122 2.33 -8.33 -7.05
CA GLY A 122 2.54 -8.90 -5.74
C GLY A 122 1.28 -8.85 -4.90
N LEU A 123 1.41 -8.78 -3.57
CA LEU A 123 0.32 -8.42 -2.67
C LEU A 123 0.22 -6.90 -2.66
N LEU A 124 -0.94 -6.39 -3.01
CA LEU A 124 -1.13 -4.97 -3.31
C LEU A 124 -1.96 -4.32 -2.21
N ASP A 125 -3.20 -3.96 -2.46
CA ASP A 125 -3.98 -3.24 -1.47
C ASP A 125 -4.57 -4.12 -0.36
N VAL A 126 -4.85 -3.48 0.77
CA VAL A 126 -5.68 -4.00 1.84
C VAL A 126 -6.65 -2.91 2.29
N ALA A 127 -7.92 -3.26 2.41
CA ALA A 127 -8.96 -2.33 2.82
C ALA A 127 -9.99 -3.01 3.72
N VAL A 128 -10.60 -2.22 4.60
CA VAL A 128 -11.70 -2.65 5.46
C VAL A 128 -12.90 -1.74 5.26
N PRO A 129 -14.13 -2.29 5.24
CA PRO A 129 -15.32 -1.45 5.08
C PRO A 129 -15.51 -0.55 6.30
N PRO A 130 -16.22 0.57 6.15
CA PRO A 130 -16.61 1.41 7.27
C PRO A 130 -17.40 0.62 8.31
N GLY A 131 -17.08 0.85 9.58
CA GLY A 131 -17.68 0.08 10.68
C GLY A 131 -17.08 -1.32 10.84
N TYR A 132 -15.90 -1.57 10.25
CA TYR A 132 -15.19 -2.82 10.43
C TYR A 132 -15.05 -3.18 11.91
N SER A 133 -15.41 -4.42 12.23
CA SER A 133 -15.11 -5.07 13.52
C SER A 133 -14.05 -6.16 13.28
N GLN A 134 -13.31 -6.55 14.32
CA GLN A 134 -12.28 -7.60 14.21
C GLN A 134 -12.80 -8.97 13.71
N ARG A 135 -14.12 -9.18 13.66
CA ARG A 135 -14.79 -10.36 13.07
C ARG A 135 -15.25 -10.14 11.64
N GLY A 136 -15.10 -8.92 11.12
CA GLY A 136 -15.52 -8.52 9.78
C GLY A 136 -14.61 -9.09 8.67
N TRP A 137 -15.01 -8.84 7.43
CA TRP A 137 -14.22 -9.16 6.26
C TRP A 137 -13.16 -8.07 6.02
N ILE A 138 -11.96 -8.51 5.64
CA ILE A 138 -10.85 -7.70 5.16
C ILE A 138 -10.70 -8.02 3.69
N TYR A 139 -10.54 -6.99 2.86
CA TYR A 139 -10.43 -7.12 1.41
C TYR A 139 -8.99 -6.90 0.99
N PHE A 140 -8.55 -7.71 0.03
CA PHE A 140 -7.19 -7.68 -0.51
C PHE A 140 -7.23 -7.65 -2.02
N SER A 141 -6.28 -6.95 -2.60
CA SER A 141 -5.98 -7.10 -4.02
C SER A 141 -4.57 -7.64 -4.20
N TYR A 142 -4.37 -8.45 -5.22
CA TYR A 142 -3.08 -9.04 -5.49
C TYR A 142 -2.95 -9.50 -6.94
N SER A 143 -1.72 -9.71 -7.40
CA SER A 143 -1.48 -10.38 -8.67
C SER A 143 -1.43 -11.89 -8.47
N LYS A 144 -2.35 -12.60 -9.11
CA LYS A 144 -2.44 -14.07 -9.14
C LYS A 144 -1.75 -14.61 -10.39
N ALA A 145 -1.02 -15.71 -10.25
CA ALA A 145 -0.49 -16.43 -11.41
C ALA A 145 -1.60 -17.24 -12.09
N GLN A 146 -1.78 -17.06 -13.39
CA GLN A 146 -2.69 -17.84 -14.23
C GLN A 146 -2.02 -18.15 -15.55
N GLN A 147 -1.67 -19.40 -15.79
CA GLN A 147 -1.02 -19.86 -17.04
C GLN A 147 0.22 -19.02 -17.40
N GLY A 148 1.10 -18.72 -16.44
CA GLY A 148 2.30 -17.92 -16.63
C GLY A 148 2.07 -16.40 -16.74
N LYS A 149 0.83 -15.94 -16.72
CA LYS A 149 0.44 -14.53 -16.76
C LYS A 149 0.04 -14.01 -15.37
N GLY A 150 0.25 -12.72 -15.13
CA GLY A 150 -0.23 -12.06 -13.94
C GLY A 150 -1.65 -11.51 -14.11
N VAL A 151 -2.55 -11.84 -13.18
CA VAL A 151 -3.95 -11.39 -13.18
C VAL A 151 -4.22 -10.58 -11.93
N THR A 152 -4.81 -9.40 -12.06
CA THR A 152 -5.30 -8.63 -10.91
C THR A 152 -6.49 -9.35 -10.29
N THR A 153 -6.44 -9.63 -8.99
CA THR A 153 -7.45 -10.41 -8.28
C THR A 153 -7.90 -9.67 -7.02
N LEU A 154 -9.21 -9.63 -6.80
CA LEU A 154 -9.83 -9.17 -5.57
C LEU A 154 -10.17 -10.38 -4.70
N ALA A 155 -9.80 -10.34 -3.43
CA ALA A 155 -10.07 -11.38 -2.45
C ALA A 155 -10.56 -10.79 -1.13
N ARG A 156 -11.15 -11.62 -0.27
CA ARG A 156 -11.47 -11.27 1.12
C ARG A 156 -11.07 -12.39 2.08
N ALA A 157 -10.78 -12.03 3.31
CA ALA A 157 -10.45 -12.98 4.37
C ALA A 157 -10.93 -12.45 5.73
N LYS A 158 -10.93 -13.29 6.75
CA LYS A 158 -11.16 -12.90 8.15
C LYS A 158 -9.86 -13.04 8.93
N LEU A 159 -9.65 -12.15 9.91
CA LEU A 159 -8.51 -12.23 10.80
C LEU A 159 -8.92 -13.01 12.08
N LYS A 160 -8.15 -14.06 12.44
CA LYS A 160 -8.28 -14.78 13.70
C LYS A 160 -6.90 -14.88 14.36
N GLY A 161 -6.69 -14.11 15.43
CA GLY A 161 -5.37 -13.96 16.05
C GLY A 161 -4.34 -13.44 15.05
N LYS A 162 -3.25 -14.18 14.82
CA LYS A 162 -2.18 -13.83 13.89
C LYS A 162 -2.31 -14.52 12.52
N ARG A 163 -3.52 -14.93 12.12
CA ARG A 163 -3.74 -15.66 10.87
C ARG A 163 -4.98 -15.18 10.13
N LEU A 164 -4.84 -15.03 8.81
CA LEU A 164 -5.99 -14.90 7.92
C LEU A 164 -6.61 -16.28 7.70
N VAL A 165 -7.93 -16.34 7.85
CA VAL A 165 -8.76 -17.53 7.64
C VAL A 165 -9.86 -17.21 6.63
N THR A 166 -10.48 -18.27 6.07
CA THR A 166 -11.58 -18.11 5.10
C THR A 166 -11.22 -17.21 3.92
N LEU A 167 -9.98 -17.34 3.42
CA LEU A 167 -9.52 -16.60 2.24
C LEU A 167 -10.33 -17.04 1.02
N GLN A 168 -10.95 -16.07 0.32
CA GLN A 168 -11.80 -16.28 -0.84
C GLN A 168 -11.41 -15.29 -1.95
N ASP A 169 -11.13 -15.79 -3.15
CA ASP A 169 -11.11 -14.94 -4.35
C ASP A 169 -12.55 -14.57 -4.70
N MET A 170 -12.82 -13.27 -4.72
CA MET A 170 -14.13 -12.74 -5.06
C MET A 170 -14.26 -12.51 -6.57
N LEU A 171 -13.17 -11.98 -7.18
CA LEU A 171 -13.10 -11.73 -8.60
C LEU A 171 -11.66 -11.94 -9.09
N ILE A 172 -11.46 -12.95 -9.95
CA ILE A 172 -10.27 -13.09 -10.77
C ILE A 172 -10.57 -12.37 -12.08
N THR A 173 -9.99 -11.18 -12.28
CA THR A 173 -10.37 -10.33 -13.38
C THR A 173 -9.94 -10.89 -14.75
N ARG A 174 -10.64 -10.53 -15.81
CA ARG A 174 -10.18 -10.76 -17.20
C ARG A 174 -9.13 -9.71 -17.57
N SER A 175 -7.93 -9.81 -16.95
CA SER A 175 -6.82 -8.87 -17.13
C SER A 175 -5.47 -9.57 -17.25
N ALA A 176 -5.47 -10.84 -17.66
CA ALA A 176 -4.28 -11.66 -17.76
C ALA A 176 -3.27 -11.07 -18.74
N SER A 177 -2.03 -10.85 -18.30
CA SER A 177 -0.96 -10.28 -19.13
C SER A 177 0.41 -10.80 -18.67
N THR A 178 1.31 -10.93 -19.64
CA THR A 178 2.73 -11.23 -19.39
C THR A 178 3.51 -9.99 -18.95
N THR A 179 2.94 -8.77 -19.13
CA THR A 179 3.59 -7.55 -18.66
C THR A 179 3.52 -7.46 -17.14
N GLY A 180 4.62 -7.10 -16.52
CA GLY A 180 4.70 -6.92 -15.06
C GLY A 180 4.22 -5.55 -14.59
N ARG A 181 3.27 -4.89 -15.27
CA ARG A 181 2.89 -3.49 -14.98
C ARG A 181 1.39 -3.23 -15.03
N HIS A 182 1.00 -2.08 -14.48
CA HIS A 182 -0.34 -1.49 -14.51
C HIS A 182 -1.41 -2.45 -13.95
N PHE A 183 -1.25 -2.86 -12.70
CA PHE A 183 -2.23 -3.71 -12.00
C PHE A 183 -3.42 -2.92 -11.46
N GLY A 184 -3.34 -1.57 -11.34
CA GLY A 184 -4.33 -0.77 -10.62
C GLY A 184 -4.37 -1.15 -9.15
N SER A 185 -5.41 -1.91 -8.75
CA SER A 185 -5.51 -2.67 -7.49
C SER A 185 -6.02 -1.91 -6.27
N ARG A 186 -6.35 -0.63 -6.35
CA ARG A 186 -6.88 0.11 -5.20
C ARG A 186 -8.34 -0.29 -4.91
N ILE A 187 -8.67 -0.37 -3.61
CA ILE A 187 -10.01 -0.72 -3.10
C ILE A 187 -10.54 0.44 -2.27
N THR A 188 -11.82 0.80 -2.46
CA THR A 188 -12.54 1.73 -1.59
C THR A 188 -14.01 1.34 -1.46
N PHE A 189 -14.73 1.86 -0.45
CA PHE A 189 -16.12 1.49 -0.14
C PHE A 189 -17.02 2.71 -0.13
N ASP A 190 -18.24 2.59 -0.69
CA ASP A 190 -19.24 3.66 -0.63
C ASP A 190 -19.93 3.76 0.75
N GLY A 191 -19.82 2.72 1.56
CA GLY A 191 -20.49 2.64 2.88
C GLY A 191 -21.97 2.27 2.80
N THR A 192 -22.49 1.94 1.62
CA THR A 192 -23.87 1.50 1.36
C THR A 192 -23.96 0.05 0.88
N GLY A 193 -22.89 -0.70 1.05
CA GLY A 193 -22.85 -2.14 0.70
C GLY A 193 -22.06 -2.46 -0.55
N HIS A 194 -21.34 -1.50 -1.14
CA HIS A 194 -20.54 -1.71 -2.33
C HIS A 194 -19.06 -1.36 -2.11
N LEU A 195 -18.23 -1.97 -2.90
CA LEU A 195 -16.83 -1.62 -3.07
C LEU A 195 -16.53 -1.24 -4.52
N PHE A 196 -15.52 -0.38 -4.69
CA PHE A 196 -14.90 -0.08 -5.97
C PHE A 196 -13.49 -0.65 -5.99
N PHE A 197 -13.09 -1.18 -7.15
CA PHE A 197 -11.83 -1.85 -7.34
C PHE A 197 -11.22 -1.46 -8.69
N SER A 198 -9.97 -1.00 -8.70
CA SER A 198 -9.32 -0.54 -9.93
C SER A 198 -8.48 -1.63 -10.59
N VAL A 199 -8.48 -1.67 -11.90
CA VAL A 199 -7.62 -2.52 -12.75
C VAL A 199 -6.97 -1.64 -13.82
N GLY A 200 -5.65 -1.67 -13.93
CA GLY A 200 -4.94 -0.94 -14.97
C GLY A 200 -5.03 -1.64 -16.34
N ASP A 201 -4.60 -0.95 -17.40
CA ASP A 201 -4.60 -1.43 -18.78
C ASP A 201 -3.67 -2.63 -19.03
N ARG A 202 -2.93 -3.07 -18.03
CA ARG A 202 -1.95 -4.16 -18.06
C ARG A 202 -0.85 -3.95 -19.11
N GLY A 203 -0.55 -2.68 -19.45
CA GLY A 203 0.45 -2.28 -20.44
C GLY A 203 0.04 -2.56 -21.90
N VAL A 204 -1.24 -2.83 -22.12
CA VAL A 204 -1.87 -3.02 -23.43
C VAL A 204 -2.88 -1.92 -23.64
N ARG A 205 -2.49 -0.83 -24.31
CA ARG A 205 -3.26 0.41 -24.42
C ARG A 205 -4.72 0.21 -24.87
N PRO A 206 -5.01 -0.60 -25.93
CA PRO A 206 -6.39 -0.83 -26.38
C PRO A 206 -7.35 -1.31 -25.29
N ASN A 207 -6.84 -1.98 -24.25
CA ASN A 207 -7.65 -2.45 -23.14
C ASN A 207 -8.43 -1.32 -22.45
N GLY A 208 -7.91 -0.08 -22.46
CA GLY A 208 -8.61 1.08 -21.89
C GLY A 208 -9.97 1.37 -22.54
N GLN A 209 -10.17 0.95 -23.78
CA GLN A 209 -11.44 1.16 -24.53
C GLN A 209 -12.22 -0.15 -24.78
N ASP A 210 -11.75 -1.28 -24.26
CA ASP A 210 -12.36 -2.60 -24.47
C ASP A 210 -13.16 -3.05 -23.24
N LEU A 211 -14.49 -2.95 -23.31
CA LEU A 211 -15.40 -3.37 -22.25
C LEU A 211 -15.52 -4.91 -22.08
N SER A 212 -14.94 -5.71 -22.98
CA SER A 212 -14.90 -7.18 -22.87
C SER A 212 -13.81 -7.69 -21.91
N THR A 213 -12.94 -6.79 -21.44
CA THR A 213 -11.91 -7.03 -20.41
C THR A 213 -12.12 -6.11 -19.19
N HIS A 214 -11.61 -6.53 -18.02
CA HIS A 214 -11.57 -5.62 -16.85
C HIS A 214 -10.36 -4.69 -16.87
N ALA A 215 -9.41 -4.91 -17.77
CA ALA A 215 -8.20 -4.09 -17.84
C ALA A 215 -8.52 -2.66 -18.30
N GLY A 216 -7.95 -1.67 -17.61
CA GLY A 216 -8.22 -0.25 -17.89
C GLY A 216 -9.56 0.24 -17.33
N SER A 217 -10.08 -0.40 -16.27
CA SER A 217 -11.41 -0.09 -15.71
C SER A 217 -11.38 0.06 -14.19
N ILE A 218 -12.38 0.79 -13.69
CA ILE A 218 -12.80 0.75 -12.28
C ILE A 218 -14.07 -0.10 -12.22
N LEU A 219 -14.10 -1.06 -11.31
CA LEU A 219 -15.16 -2.03 -11.13
C LEU A 219 -15.97 -1.70 -9.89
N ARG A 220 -17.26 -2.05 -9.87
CA ARG A 220 -18.12 -1.95 -8.68
C ARG A 220 -18.79 -3.27 -8.40
N LEU A 221 -18.65 -3.74 -7.15
CA LEU A 221 -19.21 -5.00 -6.65
C LEU A 221 -19.90 -4.77 -5.31
N THR A 222 -20.80 -5.65 -4.93
CA THR A 222 -21.28 -5.76 -3.56
C THR A 222 -20.18 -6.32 -2.65
N LEU A 223 -20.36 -6.23 -1.32
CA LEU A 223 -19.36 -6.73 -0.34
C LEU A 223 -19.22 -8.27 -0.37
N ASP A 224 -20.12 -8.99 -0.99
CA ASP A 224 -19.99 -10.44 -1.20
C ASP A 224 -19.40 -10.83 -2.57
N GLY A 225 -19.18 -9.84 -3.45
CA GLY A 225 -18.60 -10.03 -4.78
C GLY A 225 -19.59 -10.13 -5.91
N SER A 226 -20.91 -10.02 -5.62
CA SER A 226 -21.94 -10.01 -6.65
C SER A 226 -21.92 -8.71 -7.45
N VAL A 227 -22.46 -8.74 -8.65
CA VAL A 227 -22.62 -7.55 -9.51
C VAL A 227 -23.90 -6.81 -9.12
N PRO A 228 -23.82 -5.52 -8.74
CA PRO A 228 -25.02 -4.71 -8.50
C PRO A 228 -25.87 -4.55 -9.77
N GLU A 229 -27.18 -4.76 -9.68
CA GLU A 229 -28.12 -4.66 -10.81
C GLU A 229 -28.11 -3.30 -11.49
N ASN A 230 -27.79 -2.25 -10.74
CA ASN A 230 -27.71 -0.87 -11.24
C ASN A 230 -26.32 -0.47 -11.74
N ASN A 231 -25.40 -1.42 -12.00
CA ASN A 231 -24.16 -1.12 -12.71
C ASN A 231 -24.44 -0.68 -14.16
N PRO A 232 -23.59 0.18 -14.74
CA PRO A 232 -23.92 0.82 -16.03
C PRO A 232 -24.01 -0.16 -17.22
N PHE A 233 -23.27 -1.28 -17.18
CA PHE A 233 -23.12 -2.16 -18.33
C PHE A 233 -23.80 -3.53 -18.15
N VAL A 234 -24.63 -3.72 -17.13
CA VAL A 234 -25.32 -5.01 -16.83
C VAL A 234 -26.14 -5.52 -18.02
N GLN A 235 -26.78 -4.63 -18.76
CA GLN A 235 -27.62 -4.98 -19.91
C GLN A 235 -26.88 -4.88 -21.26
N GLN A 236 -25.60 -4.48 -21.25
CA GLN A 236 -24.87 -4.25 -22.48
C GLN A 236 -24.20 -5.54 -22.96
N LYS A 237 -24.59 -6.01 -24.15
CA LYS A 237 -23.92 -7.15 -24.81
C LYS A 237 -22.44 -6.85 -25.05
N ASN A 238 -21.58 -7.83 -24.81
CA ASN A 238 -20.12 -7.72 -24.96
C ASN A 238 -19.42 -6.75 -23.98
N ALA A 239 -20.07 -6.32 -22.91
CA ALA A 239 -19.47 -5.59 -21.81
C ALA A 239 -19.49 -6.44 -20.54
N LEU A 240 -18.46 -6.29 -19.68
CA LEU A 240 -18.41 -6.94 -18.38
C LEU A 240 -19.27 -6.16 -17.38
N PRO A 241 -20.22 -6.79 -16.70
CA PRO A 241 -21.19 -6.11 -15.86
C PRO A 241 -20.62 -5.52 -14.58
N GLU A 242 -19.41 -5.94 -14.19
CA GLU A 242 -18.67 -5.40 -13.03
C GLU A 242 -18.14 -3.98 -13.30
N ILE A 243 -17.99 -3.57 -14.55
CA ILE A 243 -17.40 -2.29 -14.94
C ILE A 243 -18.28 -1.12 -14.49
N TRP A 244 -17.66 -0.17 -13.76
CA TRP A 244 -18.27 1.11 -13.36
C TRP A 244 -17.86 2.26 -14.27
N SER A 245 -16.57 2.34 -14.63
CA SER A 245 -15.99 3.29 -15.60
C SER A 245 -14.82 2.65 -16.32
N TYR A 246 -14.44 3.20 -17.46
CA TYR A 246 -13.38 2.68 -18.32
C TYR A 246 -12.54 3.81 -18.94
N GLY A 247 -11.57 3.49 -19.76
CA GLY A 247 -10.65 4.49 -20.30
C GLY A 247 -9.55 4.88 -19.32
N HIS A 248 -9.17 3.98 -18.44
CA HIS A 248 -8.13 4.18 -17.43
C HIS A 248 -6.80 3.52 -17.85
N ARG A 249 -5.68 4.16 -17.50
CA ARG A 249 -4.36 3.60 -17.70
C ARG A 249 -3.88 2.77 -16.52
N ASN A 250 -3.75 3.39 -15.35
CA ASN A 250 -3.27 2.70 -14.15
C ASN A 250 -3.68 3.44 -12.87
N PRO A 251 -4.94 3.32 -12.44
CA PRO A 251 -5.43 3.95 -11.21
C PRO A 251 -4.76 3.32 -9.98
N GLN A 252 -3.92 4.09 -9.27
CA GLN A 252 -3.16 3.65 -8.09
C GLN A 252 -3.74 4.17 -6.78
N GLY A 253 -4.57 5.22 -6.82
CA GLY A 253 -5.29 5.74 -5.68
C GLY A 253 -6.76 5.87 -5.99
N MET A 254 -7.62 5.50 -5.02
CA MET A 254 -9.06 5.74 -5.05
C MET A 254 -9.56 6.04 -3.64
N PHE A 255 -10.55 6.91 -3.56
CA PHE A 255 -11.24 7.23 -2.31
C PHE A 255 -12.70 7.60 -2.59
N TYR A 256 -13.61 7.02 -1.81
CA TYR A 256 -15.02 7.41 -1.84
C TYR A 256 -15.31 8.42 -0.74
N ASP A 257 -15.58 9.64 -1.13
CA ASP A 257 -16.02 10.72 -0.25
C ASP A 257 -17.53 10.56 0.03
N LYS A 258 -17.83 9.97 1.18
CA LYS A 258 -19.22 9.72 1.60
C LYS A 258 -20.03 10.99 1.80
N LYS A 259 -19.39 12.07 2.25
CA LYS A 259 -20.08 13.34 2.52
C LYS A 259 -20.67 13.94 1.26
N HIS A 260 -19.94 13.87 0.15
CA HIS A 260 -20.35 14.45 -1.12
C HIS A 260 -20.75 13.39 -2.15
N GLN A 261 -20.74 12.09 -1.77
CA GLN A 261 -21.04 10.94 -2.65
C GLN A 261 -20.19 10.94 -3.93
N ARG A 262 -18.88 11.21 -3.77
CA ARG A 262 -17.93 11.33 -4.87
C ARG A 262 -16.89 10.23 -4.81
N LEU A 263 -16.69 9.55 -5.93
CA LEU A 263 -15.59 8.62 -6.11
C LEU A 263 -14.43 9.35 -6.79
N TRP A 264 -13.31 9.45 -6.11
CA TRP A 264 -12.08 10.04 -6.60
C TRP A 264 -11.10 8.97 -7.03
N SER A 265 -10.39 9.18 -8.13
CA SER A 265 -9.27 8.35 -8.56
C SER A 265 -8.07 9.22 -8.94
N ILE A 266 -6.87 8.67 -8.70
CA ILE A 266 -5.62 9.22 -9.24
C ILE A 266 -4.87 8.12 -9.97
N GLU A 267 -4.37 8.42 -11.17
CA GLU A 267 -3.73 7.44 -12.02
C GLU A 267 -2.47 7.94 -12.70
N HIS A 268 -1.62 6.99 -13.09
CA HIS A 268 -0.41 7.28 -13.83
C HIS A 268 -0.70 7.53 -15.30
N GLY A 269 -0.25 8.66 -15.80
CA GLY A 269 -0.06 8.89 -17.23
C GLY A 269 1.18 8.19 -17.80
N PRO A 270 1.51 8.41 -19.06
CA PRO A 270 2.79 7.99 -19.63
C PRO A 270 3.94 8.89 -19.20
N ARG A 271 4.65 9.55 -20.09
CA ARG A 271 5.66 10.56 -19.75
C ARG A 271 5.00 11.89 -19.46
N GLY A 272 4.55 12.16 -18.23
CA GLY A 272 3.60 13.18 -17.83
C GLY A 272 2.16 12.72 -17.95
N GLY A 273 1.20 13.60 -17.64
CA GLY A 273 -0.23 13.31 -17.75
C GLY A 273 -0.76 12.33 -16.71
N ASP A 274 -0.20 12.32 -15.48
CA ASP A 274 -0.90 11.71 -14.35
C ASP A 274 -2.15 12.53 -14.06
N GLU A 275 -3.24 11.90 -13.64
CA GLU A 275 -4.56 12.53 -13.58
C GLU A 275 -5.24 12.29 -12.24
N ILE A 276 -5.92 13.33 -11.72
CA ILE A 276 -6.96 13.18 -10.70
C ILE A 276 -8.30 13.29 -11.39
N ASN A 277 -9.13 12.28 -11.20
CA ASN A 277 -10.43 12.15 -11.84
C ASN A 277 -11.57 12.06 -10.80
N LEU A 278 -12.68 12.75 -11.06
CA LEU A 278 -13.97 12.49 -10.41
C LEU A 278 -14.69 11.39 -11.20
N ILE A 279 -14.83 10.22 -10.58
CA ILE A 279 -15.32 9.02 -11.28
C ILE A 279 -16.84 8.96 -11.28
N LEU A 280 -17.43 8.98 -12.47
CA LEU A 280 -18.84 8.94 -12.73
C LEU A 280 -19.27 7.58 -13.34
N ARG A 281 -20.51 7.19 -13.07
CA ARG A 281 -21.11 5.95 -13.56
C ARG A 281 -21.14 5.88 -15.10
N GLY A 282 -20.56 4.83 -15.68
CA GLY A 282 -20.60 4.53 -17.12
C GLY A 282 -19.73 5.42 -17.99
N ARG A 283 -18.88 6.28 -17.40
CA ARG A 283 -18.09 7.25 -18.17
C ARG A 283 -16.76 6.70 -18.65
N ASN A 284 -16.30 7.24 -19.78
CA ASN A 284 -15.02 6.97 -20.42
C ASN A 284 -14.00 8.05 -20.07
N TYR A 285 -12.84 7.65 -19.48
CA TYR A 285 -11.75 8.57 -19.10
C TYR A 285 -10.64 8.67 -20.16
N GLY A 286 -10.92 8.17 -21.33
CA GLY A 286 -10.24 8.50 -22.57
C GLY A 286 -8.94 7.74 -22.88
N TRP A 287 -8.27 7.12 -21.92
CA TRP A 287 -7.06 6.35 -22.21
C TRP A 287 -7.34 5.20 -23.21
N PRO A 288 -6.53 5.01 -24.27
CA PRO A 288 -5.36 5.79 -24.71
C PRO A 288 -5.67 6.84 -25.79
N VAL A 289 -6.95 7.11 -26.07
CA VAL A 289 -7.40 8.00 -27.15
C VAL A 289 -7.07 9.45 -26.86
N ILE A 290 -7.24 9.88 -25.60
CA ILE A 290 -6.79 11.19 -25.13
C ILE A 290 -5.77 11.02 -23.99
N SER A 291 -4.80 11.93 -23.88
CA SER A 291 -3.80 11.94 -22.82
C SER A 291 -3.08 13.28 -22.74
N TYR A 292 -2.69 13.70 -21.56
CA TYR A 292 -1.81 14.86 -21.31
C TYR A 292 -0.32 14.50 -21.35
N GLY A 293 0.01 13.23 -21.58
CA GLY A 293 1.38 12.73 -21.57
C GLY A 293 1.96 12.49 -22.96
N LYS A 294 3.27 12.29 -22.98
CA LYS A 294 4.06 12.03 -24.18
C LYS A 294 4.58 10.60 -24.22
N GLU A 295 5.03 10.16 -25.37
CA GLU A 295 5.71 8.89 -25.55
C GLU A 295 7.04 8.84 -24.78
N TYR A 296 7.43 7.65 -24.30
CA TYR A 296 8.71 7.50 -23.59
C TYR A 296 9.92 7.65 -24.50
N TRP A 297 9.79 7.36 -25.78
CA TRP A 297 10.84 7.40 -26.79
C TRP A 297 11.03 8.78 -27.44
N GLY A 298 10.13 9.74 -27.21
CA GLY A 298 10.23 11.05 -27.83
C GLY A 298 9.22 12.07 -27.30
N PRO A 299 9.22 13.29 -27.87
CA PRO A 299 8.29 14.35 -27.47
C PRO A 299 6.88 14.22 -28.05
N VAL A 300 6.59 13.09 -28.70
CA VAL A 300 5.31 12.81 -29.39
C VAL A 300 4.18 12.66 -28.37
N GLN A 301 3.06 13.32 -28.62
CA GLN A 301 1.83 13.21 -27.81
C GLN A 301 1.27 11.79 -27.89
N VAL A 302 0.78 11.24 -26.76
CA VAL A 302 0.02 10.00 -26.76
C VAL A 302 -1.43 10.30 -27.09
N GLY A 303 -2.02 9.49 -27.97
CA GLY A 303 -3.41 9.63 -28.40
C GLY A 303 -3.62 10.74 -29.44
N GLU A 304 -4.89 11.10 -29.62
CA GLU A 304 -5.36 12.05 -30.65
C GLU A 304 -5.35 13.51 -30.13
N GLY A 305 -5.20 13.70 -28.79
CA GLY A 305 -5.26 15.01 -28.15
C GLY A 305 -5.43 14.91 -26.64
N THR A 306 -5.88 16.00 -26.03
CA THR A 306 -6.13 16.08 -24.59
C THR A 306 -7.63 16.08 -24.23
N GLU A 307 -8.50 16.13 -25.25
CA GLU A 307 -9.95 16.08 -25.09
C GLU A 307 -10.62 15.50 -26.32
N LYS A 308 -11.75 14.83 -26.12
CA LYS A 308 -12.61 14.28 -27.17
C LYS A 308 -14.03 14.17 -26.64
N GLU A 309 -15.02 14.40 -27.49
CA GLU A 309 -16.44 14.25 -27.15
C GLU A 309 -16.73 12.83 -26.63
N GLY A 310 -17.53 12.74 -25.56
CA GLY A 310 -17.85 11.46 -24.89
C GLY A 310 -16.77 10.96 -23.94
N MET A 311 -15.67 11.69 -23.73
CA MET A 311 -14.60 11.37 -22.78
C MET A 311 -14.49 12.43 -21.70
N GLU A 312 -14.32 11.98 -20.44
CA GLU A 312 -14.23 12.85 -19.28
C GLU A 312 -12.84 13.49 -19.19
N LYS A 313 -12.81 14.77 -18.79
CA LYS A 313 -11.57 15.49 -18.51
C LYS A 313 -11.16 15.31 -17.04
N PRO A 314 -9.85 15.19 -16.72
CA PRO A 314 -9.40 15.19 -15.34
C PRO A 314 -9.67 16.55 -14.67
N ILE A 315 -9.91 16.52 -13.36
CA ILE A 315 -10.00 17.75 -12.56
C ILE A 315 -8.61 18.40 -12.38
N LYS A 316 -7.56 17.59 -12.48
CA LYS A 316 -6.17 18.00 -12.43
C LYS A 316 -5.29 16.99 -13.17
N PHE A 317 -4.27 17.49 -13.86
CA PHE A 317 -3.22 16.66 -14.45
C PHE A 317 -1.83 17.17 -14.04
N TYR A 318 -0.81 16.32 -14.18
CA TYR A 318 0.56 16.62 -13.79
C TYR A 318 1.54 16.44 -14.95
N VAL A 319 2.24 17.51 -15.27
CA VAL A 319 3.38 17.52 -16.21
C VAL A 319 4.48 18.37 -15.58
N PRO A 320 5.61 17.77 -15.18
CA PRO A 320 5.99 16.35 -15.28
C PRO A 320 5.16 15.42 -14.38
N SER A 321 5.17 14.10 -14.67
CA SER A 321 4.55 13.06 -13.85
C SER A 321 5.10 13.06 -12.42
N ILE A 322 4.22 13.00 -11.43
CA ILE A 322 4.54 12.75 -10.02
C ILE A 322 4.60 11.25 -9.69
N ALA A 323 4.03 10.40 -10.56
CA ALA A 323 3.78 8.98 -10.36
C ALA A 323 3.03 8.71 -9.04
N PRO A 324 1.71 8.94 -8.98
CA PRO A 324 0.95 8.88 -7.73
C PRO A 324 0.82 7.44 -7.22
N GLY A 325 0.97 7.22 -5.90
CA GLY A 325 0.87 5.91 -5.25
C GLY A 325 -0.47 5.65 -4.56
N SER A 326 -1.19 6.70 -4.17
CA SER A 326 -2.43 6.64 -3.39
C SER A 326 -3.19 7.95 -3.43
N LEU A 327 -4.45 7.94 -2.97
CA LEU A 327 -5.29 9.11 -2.83
C LEU A 327 -6.21 8.95 -1.62
N ILE A 328 -6.39 10.03 -0.85
CA ILE A 328 -7.44 10.16 0.18
C ILE A 328 -8.07 11.54 0.11
N VAL A 329 -9.32 11.66 0.58
CA VAL A 329 -9.96 12.95 0.95
C VAL A 329 -9.81 13.10 2.45
N TYR A 330 -9.16 14.16 2.90
CA TYR A 330 -8.84 14.36 4.30
C TYR A 330 -10.05 14.88 5.09
N SER A 331 -10.33 14.26 6.25
CA SER A 331 -11.51 14.62 7.08
C SER A 331 -11.47 16.02 7.70
N GLY A 332 -10.26 16.56 7.92
CA GLY A 332 -10.04 17.82 8.63
C GLY A 332 -9.97 17.69 10.15
N LYS A 333 -10.04 16.48 10.70
CA LYS A 333 -10.16 16.26 12.14
C LYS A 333 -8.97 16.82 12.94
N ALA A 334 -7.73 16.56 12.52
CA ALA A 334 -6.55 17.07 13.22
C ALA A 334 -5.98 18.36 12.57
N PHE A 335 -6.25 18.59 11.30
CA PHE A 335 -5.86 19.80 10.56
C PHE A 335 -7.07 20.43 9.89
N PRO A 336 -7.84 21.27 10.60
CA PRO A 336 -9.08 21.87 10.05
C PRO A 336 -8.86 22.63 8.74
N ALA A 337 -7.69 23.28 8.57
CA ALA A 337 -7.32 24.01 7.36
C ALA A 337 -7.18 23.13 6.11
N TRP A 338 -7.08 21.81 6.27
CA TRP A 338 -6.95 20.84 5.17
C TRP A 338 -8.22 20.02 4.94
N LYS A 339 -9.30 20.36 5.62
CA LYS A 339 -10.58 19.66 5.51
C LYS A 339 -11.08 19.59 4.07
N GLY A 340 -11.37 18.38 3.60
CA GLY A 340 -11.88 18.14 2.25
C GLY A 340 -10.80 18.16 1.15
N ASN A 341 -9.54 18.47 1.48
CA ASN A 341 -8.48 18.42 0.49
C ASN A 341 -8.13 16.98 0.09
N LEU A 342 -7.71 16.81 -1.15
CA LEU A 342 -7.13 15.56 -1.62
C LEU A 342 -5.65 15.48 -1.23
N PHE A 343 -5.23 14.31 -0.75
CA PHE A 343 -3.82 14.01 -0.52
C PHE A 343 -3.40 12.81 -1.35
N ALA A 344 -2.26 12.93 -2.04
CA ALA A 344 -1.68 11.88 -2.86
C ALA A 344 -0.20 11.70 -2.57
N GLY A 345 0.27 10.45 -2.50
CA GLY A 345 1.69 10.15 -2.41
C GLY A 345 2.36 10.21 -3.78
N ALA A 346 3.48 10.92 -3.92
CA ALA A 346 4.26 10.97 -5.16
C ALA A 346 5.46 10.03 -5.08
N LEU A 347 5.54 9.08 -6.02
CA LEU A 347 6.62 8.11 -6.09
C LEU A 347 7.84 8.65 -6.84
N LYS A 348 7.63 9.47 -7.87
CA LYS A 348 8.72 9.99 -8.70
C LYS A 348 9.27 11.30 -8.14
N LEU A 349 8.41 12.24 -7.80
CA LEU A 349 8.84 13.53 -7.26
C LEU A 349 8.91 13.56 -5.72
N THR A 350 8.74 12.41 -5.07
CA THR A 350 9.06 12.13 -3.65
C THR A 350 8.50 13.17 -2.66
N HIS A 351 7.22 13.51 -2.80
CA HIS A 351 6.52 14.45 -1.91
C HIS A 351 5.11 13.96 -1.56
N LEU A 352 4.52 14.55 -0.54
CA LEU A 352 3.10 14.41 -0.26
C LEU A 352 2.36 15.57 -0.95
N ASN A 353 1.62 15.25 -2.00
CA ASN A 353 0.86 16.22 -2.77
C ASN A 353 -0.48 16.50 -2.10
N ARG A 354 -0.81 17.78 -1.86
CA ARG A 354 -2.11 18.24 -1.37
C ARG A 354 -2.78 19.08 -2.44
N VAL A 355 -4.00 18.71 -2.78
CA VAL A 355 -4.83 19.46 -3.74
C VAL A 355 -6.07 19.97 -3.02
N GLU A 356 -6.26 21.27 -3.06
CA GLU A 356 -7.45 21.93 -2.55
C GLU A 356 -8.53 21.91 -3.63
N ILE A 357 -9.73 21.44 -3.26
CA ILE A 357 -10.87 21.38 -4.15
C ILE A 357 -12.00 22.24 -3.61
N ASP A 358 -12.71 22.90 -4.50
CA ASP A 358 -13.91 23.67 -4.16
C ASP A 358 -15.16 22.77 -4.00
N ASN A 359 -16.29 23.39 -3.64
CA ASN A 359 -17.55 22.67 -3.45
C ASN A 359 -18.06 21.97 -4.74
N SER A 360 -17.67 22.49 -5.92
CA SER A 360 -18.02 21.85 -7.21
C SER A 360 -17.16 20.61 -7.51
N GLY A 361 -16.02 20.44 -6.80
CA GLY A 361 -15.05 19.38 -7.02
C GLY A 361 -13.92 19.78 -7.96
N LYS A 362 -13.77 21.08 -8.27
CA LYS A 362 -12.69 21.60 -9.11
C LYS A 362 -11.43 21.83 -8.26
N ALA A 363 -10.26 21.47 -8.80
CA ALA A 363 -8.97 21.77 -8.18
C ALA A 363 -8.67 23.27 -8.28
N VAL A 364 -8.44 23.92 -7.12
CA VAL A 364 -8.20 25.37 -7.02
C VAL A 364 -6.78 25.72 -6.55
N ALA A 365 -6.09 24.82 -5.84
CA ALA A 365 -4.71 25.03 -5.41
C ALA A 365 -3.97 23.69 -5.23
N GLU A 366 -2.66 23.74 -5.28
CA GLU A 366 -1.76 22.63 -4.99
C GLU A 366 -0.68 23.06 -3.99
N ASP A 367 -0.30 22.12 -3.13
CA ASP A 367 0.81 22.26 -2.19
C ASP A 367 1.61 20.95 -2.13
N ARG A 368 2.93 21.04 -2.16
CA ARG A 368 3.83 19.89 -2.08
C ARG A 368 4.52 19.86 -0.73
N LEU A 369 4.07 18.96 0.11
CA LEU A 369 4.64 18.77 1.43
C LEU A 369 5.77 17.73 1.36
N LEU A 370 6.78 17.87 2.23
CA LEU A 370 7.85 16.88 2.41
C LEU A 370 8.79 16.70 1.19
N GLU A 371 8.95 17.68 0.32
CA GLU A 371 9.84 17.58 -0.85
C GLU A 371 11.28 17.22 -0.46
N GLY A 372 11.78 17.69 0.67
CA GLY A 372 13.13 17.36 1.17
C GLY A 372 13.27 15.97 1.80
N LEU A 373 12.18 15.19 1.96
CA LEU A 373 12.24 13.86 2.56
C LEU A 373 12.92 12.82 1.65
N GLY A 374 12.86 13.00 0.33
CA GLY A 374 13.46 12.10 -0.65
C GLY A 374 12.80 10.71 -0.74
N GLU A 375 11.65 10.51 -0.13
CA GLU A 375 10.97 9.22 -0.02
C GLU A 375 9.85 9.05 -1.07
N ARG A 376 9.81 7.88 -1.69
CA ARG A 376 8.74 7.49 -2.62
C ARG A 376 7.50 7.10 -1.82
N ILE A 377 6.52 8.00 -1.71
CA ILE A 377 5.32 7.82 -0.88
C ILE A 377 4.32 6.92 -1.60
N ARG A 378 4.03 5.74 -1.01
CA ARG A 378 3.24 4.67 -1.63
C ARG A 378 1.77 4.67 -1.18
N ALA A 379 1.50 4.47 0.09
CA ALA A 379 0.17 4.39 0.64
C ALA A 379 -0.08 5.52 1.64
N LEU A 380 -1.34 5.94 1.75
CA LEU A 380 -1.82 6.95 2.67
C LEU A 380 -3.04 6.41 3.40
N VAL A 381 -3.11 6.64 4.72
CA VAL A 381 -4.31 6.42 5.51
C VAL A 381 -4.46 7.52 6.56
N GLU A 382 -5.69 7.88 6.87
CA GLU A 382 -6.02 8.75 7.99
C GLU A 382 -6.40 7.91 9.21
N SER A 383 -5.84 8.24 10.37
CA SER A 383 -6.17 7.58 11.62
C SER A 383 -7.52 8.08 12.18
N PRO A 384 -8.13 7.35 13.15
CA PRO A 384 -9.30 7.81 13.86
C PRO A 384 -9.13 9.16 14.56
N GLN A 385 -7.89 9.55 14.90
CA GLN A 385 -7.54 10.85 15.46
C GLN A 385 -7.36 11.96 14.42
N GLY A 386 -7.39 11.62 13.12
CA GLY A 386 -7.16 12.55 12.02
C GLY A 386 -5.68 12.74 11.66
N TRP A 387 -4.78 11.90 12.15
CA TRP A 387 -3.39 11.95 11.75
C TRP A 387 -3.17 11.23 10.42
N LEU A 388 -2.27 11.75 9.60
CA LEU A 388 -1.93 11.10 8.35
C LEU A 388 -0.78 10.13 8.55
N TYR A 389 -0.95 8.90 8.09
CA TYR A 389 0.11 7.91 8.01
C TYR A 389 0.40 7.62 6.56
N PHE A 390 1.68 7.46 6.23
CA PHE A 390 2.08 7.05 4.90
C PHE A 390 3.23 6.06 4.92
N SER A 391 3.23 5.19 3.92
CA SER A 391 4.32 4.25 3.68
C SER A 391 5.22 4.73 2.55
N THR A 392 6.46 4.24 2.53
CA THR A 392 7.41 4.52 1.47
C THR A 392 7.95 3.24 0.83
N ASP A 393 8.39 3.32 -0.43
CA ASP A 393 8.99 2.16 -1.13
C ASP A 393 10.30 1.69 -0.48
N SER A 394 10.92 2.51 0.39
CA SER A 394 12.10 2.13 1.20
C SER A 394 11.75 1.33 2.46
N GLY A 395 10.46 0.99 2.66
CA GLY A 395 10.02 0.17 3.79
C GLY A 395 9.81 0.90 5.10
N LYS A 396 9.57 2.21 5.06
CA LYS A 396 9.30 3.02 6.24
C LYS A 396 7.83 3.40 6.33
N ILE A 397 7.35 3.58 7.57
CA ILE A 397 6.03 4.14 7.88
C ILE A 397 6.24 5.43 8.65
N PHE A 398 5.65 6.50 8.16
CA PHE A 398 5.67 7.81 8.79
C PHE A 398 4.29 8.22 9.28
N ARG A 399 4.27 9.09 10.28
CA ARG A 399 3.08 9.73 10.83
C ARG A 399 3.26 11.24 10.83
N LEU A 400 2.28 11.95 10.26
CA LEU A 400 2.16 13.39 10.26
C LEU A 400 1.03 13.79 11.23
N ARG A 401 1.35 14.64 12.21
CA ARG A 401 0.41 15.10 13.26
C ARG A 401 0.60 16.57 13.58
N PRO A 402 -0.40 17.26 14.14
CA PRO A 402 -0.25 18.65 14.56
C PRO A 402 0.90 18.87 15.55
N LEU A 403 1.46 20.07 15.55
CA LEU A 403 2.18 20.55 16.72
C LEU A 403 1.14 20.73 17.82
N VAL A 404 1.22 19.91 18.86
CA VAL A 404 0.52 20.25 20.11
C VAL A 404 1.30 21.43 20.67
N ASN A 405 0.72 22.62 20.63
CA ASN A 405 1.17 23.70 21.49
C ASN A 405 0.85 23.20 22.90
N ASN A 406 1.87 22.83 23.69
CA ASN A 406 1.64 22.69 25.14
C ASN A 406 1.10 24.04 25.59
N PRO A 407 -0.04 24.07 26.31
CA PRO A 407 -0.58 25.30 26.86
C PRO A 407 0.43 25.95 27.79
#